data_cf912e9fac14486ea6b2c693a0d31e95
#
_entry.id   cf912e9fac14486ea6b2c693a0d31e95
#
_cell.length_a   1.000
_cell.length_b   1.000
_cell.length_c   1.000
_cell.angle_alpha   90.00
_cell.angle_beta   90.00
_cell.angle_gamma   90.00
#
_symmetry.space_group_name_H-M   'P 1'
#
loop_
_entity.id
_entity.type
_entity.pdbx_description
1 polymer ?
#
loop_
_entity_poly.entity_id
_entity_poly.type
_entity_poly.pdbx_seq_one_letter_code
_entity_poly.pdbx_strand_id
1 'polypeptide(L)'
;MRLLKDQDLSNKNVVLRLDLNVPIQDKLVLDSTRISASVPTIKYLLDKNCKVLLTSHLGRPEEGKFDINLSMRPVAEKLSEILNHEIDLIDSLSSSDIFNTTQIQLLENLRFLVGEKDNNEELGNQLANKGDVYIFDAFGTAHRKQASTHSAIQQAKFSCAGLLLEKEINSLNKALTSIESPFTAVIAGSKISTKLELIAHLNSKADFIIVGGGIANTFLKSQGFNVGESLVENDMIEIAEELFDSGKIILPKKVIVADSIDSNYSTIKNIDSVSSSDKIFDINLSSNMSEILKSF
;
A
#
# COMPACT_ATOMS: atom_id res chain seq x y z
N MET A 1 -7.22 -17.22 -9.03
CA MET A 1 -6.54 -17.08 -7.72
C MET A 1 -7.16 -18.09 -6.77
N ARG A 2 -6.34 -18.84 -6.01
CA ARG A 2 -6.85 -19.73 -4.95
C ARG A 2 -7.14 -18.90 -3.69
N LEU A 3 -8.30 -19.10 -3.08
CA LEU A 3 -8.73 -18.38 -1.89
C LEU A 3 -8.51 -19.23 -0.65
N LEU A 4 -8.16 -18.59 0.47
CA LEU A 4 -7.92 -19.22 1.76
C LEU A 4 -9.14 -20.04 2.23
N LYS A 5 -10.33 -19.48 2.07
CA LYS A 5 -11.60 -20.10 2.54
C LYS A 5 -11.96 -21.41 1.86
N ASP A 6 -11.45 -21.61 0.64
CA ASP A 6 -11.76 -22.80 -0.16
C ASP A 6 -10.81 -23.97 0.12
N GLN A 7 -9.87 -23.81 1.10
CA GLN A 7 -8.82 -24.76 1.36
C GLN A 7 -8.98 -25.41 2.73
N ASP A 8 -8.70 -26.73 2.79
CA ASP A 8 -8.56 -27.43 4.06
C ASP A 8 -7.11 -27.24 4.58
N LEU A 9 -6.99 -26.35 5.54
CA LEU A 9 -5.71 -26.01 6.17
C LEU A 9 -5.58 -26.53 7.60
N SER A 10 -6.49 -27.38 8.04
CA SER A 10 -6.52 -27.88 9.43
C SER A 10 -5.20 -28.50 9.83
N ASN A 11 -4.65 -28.05 10.97
CA ASN A 11 -3.39 -28.53 11.57
C ASN A 11 -2.14 -28.36 10.66
N LYS A 12 -2.14 -27.43 9.71
CA LYS A 12 -1.01 -27.18 8.82
C LYS A 12 -0.01 -26.21 9.43
N ASN A 13 1.26 -26.35 9.02
CA ASN A 13 2.29 -25.36 9.21
C ASN A 13 2.21 -24.34 8.06
N VAL A 14 1.94 -23.09 8.39
CA VAL A 14 1.66 -22.03 7.41
C VAL A 14 2.72 -20.95 7.46
N VAL A 15 3.27 -20.58 6.31
CA VAL A 15 4.04 -19.35 6.16
C VAL A 15 3.08 -18.28 5.62
N LEU A 16 2.86 -17.22 6.40
CA LEU A 16 1.94 -16.14 6.07
C LEU A 16 2.69 -14.83 5.81
N ARG A 17 2.69 -14.37 4.56
CA ARG A 17 3.32 -13.09 4.15
C ARG A 17 2.33 -11.95 4.29
N LEU A 18 2.64 -11.03 5.21
CA LEU A 18 1.84 -9.85 5.58
C LEU A 18 2.54 -8.54 5.22
N ASP A 19 1.82 -7.45 5.14
CA ASP A 19 2.37 -6.10 5.12
C ASP A 19 2.24 -5.43 6.50
N LEU A 20 3.25 -5.64 7.35
CA LEU A 20 3.35 -5.06 8.68
C LEU A 20 4.36 -3.89 8.72
N ASN A 21 4.59 -3.24 7.58
CA ASN A 21 5.46 -2.08 7.49
C ASN A 21 4.77 -0.82 8.04
N VAL A 22 4.89 -0.63 9.34
CA VAL A 22 4.25 0.44 10.13
C VAL A 22 5.28 1.46 10.63
N PRO A 23 4.87 2.72 10.90
CA PRO A 23 5.76 3.69 11.50
C PRO A 23 6.06 3.31 12.95
N ILE A 24 7.36 3.31 13.29
CA ILE A 24 7.88 3.03 14.64
C ILE A 24 8.70 4.21 15.10
N GLN A 25 8.46 4.66 16.33
CA GLN A 25 9.27 5.66 17.01
C GLN A 25 9.48 5.21 18.47
N ASP A 26 10.71 5.33 18.98
CA ASP A 26 11.07 4.95 20.35
C ASP A 26 10.62 3.52 20.73
N LYS A 27 10.75 2.58 19.79
CA LYS A 27 10.28 1.19 19.87
C LYS A 27 8.76 1.02 20.01
N LEU A 28 7.97 2.06 19.75
CA LEU A 28 6.52 2.00 19.77
C LEU A 28 5.95 2.08 18.36
N VAL A 29 4.97 1.25 18.07
CA VAL A 29 4.16 1.33 16.84
C VAL A 29 3.23 2.52 16.95
N LEU A 30 3.38 3.52 16.07
CA LEU A 30 2.57 4.74 16.05
C LEU A 30 1.21 4.53 15.40
N ASP A 31 1.14 3.67 14.38
CA ASP A 31 -0.08 3.34 13.66
C ASP A 31 -0.18 1.82 13.48
N SER A 32 -1.21 1.23 14.06
CA SER A 32 -1.45 -0.23 14.01
C SER A 32 -2.46 -0.65 12.93
N THR A 33 -2.89 0.24 12.05
CA THR A 33 -3.92 -0.02 11.03
C THR A 33 -3.59 -1.26 10.18
N ARG A 34 -2.35 -1.38 9.69
CA ARG A 34 -1.92 -2.54 8.89
C ARG A 34 -1.86 -3.83 9.71
N ILE A 35 -1.43 -3.73 10.96
CA ILE A 35 -1.42 -4.86 11.89
C ILE A 35 -2.85 -5.35 12.11
N SER A 36 -3.77 -4.43 12.43
CA SER A 36 -5.18 -4.75 12.66
C SER A 36 -5.86 -5.34 11.43
N ALA A 37 -5.51 -4.87 10.23
CA ALA A 37 -6.04 -5.40 8.97
C ALA A 37 -5.63 -6.85 8.70
N SER A 38 -4.49 -7.31 9.23
CA SER A 38 -4.02 -8.70 9.08
C SER A 38 -4.63 -9.68 10.09
N VAL A 39 -5.18 -9.18 11.19
CA VAL A 39 -5.76 -9.99 12.28
C VAL A 39 -6.81 -11.01 11.81
N PRO A 40 -7.75 -10.69 10.93
CA PRO A 40 -8.75 -11.66 10.48
C PRO A 40 -8.14 -12.92 9.84
N THR A 41 -7.10 -12.77 9.02
CA THR A 41 -6.40 -13.91 8.40
C THR A 41 -5.68 -14.76 9.45
N ILE A 42 -5.00 -14.11 10.40
CA ILE A 42 -4.30 -14.82 11.48
C ILE A 42 -5.33 -15.61 12.33
N LYS A 43 -6.40 -14.98 12.78
CA LYS A 43 -7.46 -15.64 13.57
C LYS A 43 -8.08 -16.83 12.83
N TYR A 44 -8.37 -16.66 11.54
CA TYR A 44 -8.89 -17.75 10.72
C TYR A 44 -7.96 -18.99 10.73
N LEU A 45 -6.64 -18.77 10.66
CA LEU A 45 -5.65 -19.86 10.70
C LEU A 45 -5.56 -20.50 12.09
N LEU A 46 -5.65 -19.69 13.14
CA LEU A 46 -5.67 -20.20 14.53
C LEU A 46 -6.90 -21.06 14.80
N ASP A 47 -8.08 -20.64 14.33
CA ASP A 47 -9.34 -21.41 14.45
C ASP A 47 -9.25 -22.76 13.69
N LYS A 48 -8.34 -22.89 12.70
CA LYS A 48 -8.02 -24.13 12.00
C LYS A 48 -6.89 -24.92 12.67
N ASN A 49 -6.47 -24.49 13.87
CA ASN A 49 -5.36 -25.11 14.61
C ASN A 49 -4.03 -25.14 13.81
N CYS A 50 -3.81 -24.15 12.94
CA CYS A 50 -2.54 -24.00 12.22
C CYS A 50 -1.44 -23.51 13.16
N LYS A 51 -0.19 -23.88 12.87
CA LYS A 51 0.98 -23.17 13.33
C LYS A 51 1.39 -22.16 12.28
N VAL A 52 1.65 -20.91 12.67
CA VAL A 52 1.80 -19.81 11.70
C VAL A 52 3.13 -19.11 11.88
N LEU A 53 3.97 -19.14 10.85
CA LEU A 53 5.14 -18.29 10.72
C LEU A 53 4.75 -17.03 9.93
N LEU A 54 4.59 -15.94 10.63
CA LEU A 54 4.38 -14.63 10.03
C LEU A 54 5.68 -14.11 9.43
N THR A 55 5.58 -13.51 8.25
CA THR A 55 6.73 -12.89 7.57
C THR A 55 6.33 -11.52 7.05
N SER A 56 7.19 -10.53 7.24
CA SER A 56 6.97 -9.18 6.74
C SER A 56 8.28 -8.43 6.57
N HIS A 57 8.19 -7.22 6.03
CA HIS A 57 9.30 -6.28 5.96
C HIS A 57 9.01 -5.03 6.78
N LEU A 58 10.05 -4.34 7.21
CA LEU A 58 9.99 -3.05 7.89
C LEU A 58 11.08 -2.12 7.35
N GLY A 59 10.69 -0.91 6.96
CA GLY A 59 11.62 0.11 6.49
C GLY A 59 12.41 -0.28 5.23
N ARG A 60 13.64 0.21 5.13
CA ARG A 60 14.55 -0.04 3.99
C ARG A 60 15.98 -0.29 4.47
N PRO A 61 16.24 -1.37 5.19
CA PRO A 61 17.59 -1.71 5.64
C PRO A 61 18.51 -2.08 4.48
N GLU A 62 19.79 -2.15 4.78
CA GLU A 62 20.78 -2.80 3.94
C GLU A 62 20.69 -4.32 4.11
N GLU A 63 20.63 -5.06 3.01
CA GLU A 63 20.58 -6.53 3.04
C GLU A 63 21.85 -7.10 3.66
N GLY A 64 21.71 -8.19 4.41
CA GLY A 64 22.80 -8.85 5.12
C GLY A 64 23.25 -8.14 6.41
N LYS A 65 22.63 -7.01 6.77
CA LYS A 65 22.95 -6.26 7.99
C LYS A 65 21.73 -6.14 8.89
N PHE A 66 21.92 -6.53 10.14
CA PHE A 66 20.91 -6.31 11.19
C PHE A 66 20.91 -4.84 11.63
N ASP A 67 19.73 -4.23 11.69
CA ASP A 67 19.51 -2.90 12.27
C ASP A 67 18.41 -3.00 13.33
N ILE A 68 18.77 -2.75 14.57
CA ILE A 68 17.86 -2.83 15.72
C ILE A 68 16.66 -1.88 15.59
N ASN A 69 16.81 -0.74 14.89
CA ASN A 69 15.73 0.22 14.66
C ASN A 69 14.71 -0.29 13.64
N LEU A 70 15.06 -1.30 12.87
CA LEU A 70 14.21 -1.93 11.86
C LEU A 70 13.89 -3.40 12.20
N SER A 71 14.10 -3.79 13.46
CA SER A 71 13.66 -5.09 13.98
C SER A 71 12.15 -5.18 14.06
N MET A 72 11.63 -6.38 13.79
CA MET A 72 10.20 -6.69 13.90
C MET A 72 9.71 -6.84 15.34
N ARG A 73 10.57 -6.71 16.36
CA ARG A 73 10.20 -6.89 17.78
C ARG A 73 9.03 -5.99 18.21
N PRO A 74 9.02 -4.68 17.95
CA PRO A 74 7.86 -3.84 18.33
C PRO A 74 6.56 -4.26 17.66
N VAL A 75 6.66 -4.81 16.44
CA VAL A 75 5.50 -5.33 15.69
C VAL A 75 5.01 -6.63 16.34
N ALA A 76 5.91 -7.53 16.75
CA ALA A 76 5.57 -8.77 17.46
C ALA A 76 4.84 -8.46 18.78
N GLU A 77 5.36 -7.52 19.57
CA GLU A 77 4.77 -7.07 20.83
C GLU A 77 3.36 -6.48 20.61
N LYS A 78 3.20 -5.58 19.61
CA LYS A 78 1.90 -4.99 19.29
C LYS A 78 0.90 -6.00 18.77
N LEU A 79 1.35 -6.95 17.96
CA LEU A 79 0.49 -8.00 17.43
C LEU A 79 0.06 -8.98 18.54
N SER A 80 0.98 -9.32 19.46
CA SER A 80 0.69 -10.12 20.66
C SER A 80 -0.39 -9.48 21.52
N GLU A 81 -0.29 -8.16 21.77
CA GLU A 81 -1.31 -7.39 22.48
C GLU A 81 -2.68 -7.47 21.79
N ILE A 82 -2.75 -7.22 20.46
CA ILE A 82 -4.00 -7.21 19.70
C ILE A 82 -4.66 -8.59 19.62
N LEU A 83 -3.85 -9.64 19.47
CA LEU A 83 -4.35 -11.01 19.37
C LEU A 83 -4.63 -11.63 20.73
N ASN A 84 -4.07 -11.07 21.81
CA ASN A 84 -3.99 -11.67 23.15
C ASN A 84 -3.40 -13.09 23.06
N HIS A 85 -2.26 -13.20 22.36
CA HIS A 85 -1.58 -14.46 22.07
C HIS A 85 -0.07 -14.25 22.11
N GLU A 86 0.67 -15.23 22.63
CA GLU A 86 2.12 -15.17 22.62
C GLU A 86 2.68 -15.31 21.20
N ILE A 87 3.64 -14.46 20.85
CA ILE A 87 4.30 -14.44 19.55
C ILE A 87 5.81 -14.42 19.74
N ASP A 88 6.47 -15.49 19.33
CA ASP A 88 7.92 -15.56 19.33
C ASP A 88 8.50 -14.86 18.10
N LEU A 89 9.52 -14.03 18.32
CA LEU A 89 10.34 -13.49 17.24
C LEU A 89 11.46 -14.49 16.91
N ILE A 90 11.50 -14.90 15.65
CA ILE A 90 12.47 -15.85 15.09
C ILE A 90 13.53 -15.10 14.30
N ASP A 91 14.78 -15.19 14.72
CA ASP A 91 15.88 -14.40 14.14
C ASP A 91 16.32 -14.89 12.75
N SER A 92 16.12 -16.16 12.43
CA SER A 92 16.63 -16.77 11.19
C SER A 92 15.72 -17.85 10.63
N LEU A 93 15.68 -17.95 9.30
CA LEU A 93 15.03 -19.07 8.59
C LEU A 93 15.68 -20.43 8.87
N SER A 94 16.91 -20.47 9.36
CA SER A 94 17.58 -21.72 9.74
C SER A 94 17.28 -22.17 11.17
N SER A 95 16.51 -21.40 11.95
CA SER A 95 16.16 -21.76 13.33
C SER A 95 15.39 -23.09 13.38
N SER A 96 15.77 -23.95 14.32
CA SER A 96 15.03 -25.16 14.67
C SER A 96 13.74 -24.89 15.42
N ASP A 97 13.55 -23.66 15.91
CA ASP A 97 12.41 -23.27 16.73
C ASP A 97 11.17 -22.97 15.87
N ILE A 98 11.34 -22.84 14.54
CA ILE A 98 10.23 -22.61 13.61
C ILE A 98 9.19 -23.73 13.76
N PHE A 99 7.95 -23.36 14.10
CA PHE A 99 6.80 -24.22 14.43
C PHE A 99 6.95 -25.10 15.67
N ASN A 100 7.99 -24.89 16.51
CA ASN A 100 8.28 -25.75 17.64
C ASN A 100 8.11 -25.08 19.02
N THR A 101 8.00 -23.75 19.10
CA THR A 101 7.85 -23.01 20.35
C THR A 101 6.41 -22.57 20.59
N THR A 102 5.94 -21.57 19.87
CA THR A 102 4.57 -21.05 19.99
C THR A 102 3.74 -21.36 18.74
N GLN A 103 2.41 -21.19 18.85
CA GLN A 103 1.50 -21.37 17.71
C GLN A 103 1.68 -20.28 16.65
N ILE A 104 2.04 -19.07 17.07
CA ILE A 104 2.33 -17.94 16.19
C ILE A 104 3.77 -17.52 16.39
N GLN A 105 4.48 -17.37 15.31
CA GLN A 105 5.85 -16.88 15.30
C GLN A 105 5.97 -15.77 14.25
N LEU A 106 6.83 -14.79 14.48
CA LEU A 106 7.16 -13.74 13.52
C LEU A 106 8.63 -13.86 13.15
N LEU A 107 8.93 -14.01 11.87
CA LEU A 107 10.32 -13.97 11.40
C LEU A 107 10.82 -12.52 11.47
N GLU A 108 12.08 -12.35 11.82
CA GLU A 108 12.75 -11.06 11.75
C GLU A 108 12.70 -10.50 10.32
N ASN A 109 12.85 -9.18 10.21
CA ASN A 109 12.64 -8.40 8.99
C ASN A 109 13.21 -9.08 7.74
N LEU A 110 12.34 -9.46 6.81
CA LEU A 110 12.71 -10.11 5.55
C LEU A 110 13.76 -9.33 4.76
N ARG A 111 13.80 -8.01 4.91
CA ARG A 111 14.77 -7.16 4.20
C ARG A 111 16.19 -7.20 4.76
N PHE A 112 16.41 -7.91 5.87
CA PHE A 112 17.76 -8.29 6.30
C PHE A 112 18.31 -9.48 5.52
N LEU A 113 17.45 -10.26 4.87
CA LEU A 113 17.85 -11.42 4.09
C LEU A 113 18.41 -10.99 2.73
N VAL A 114 19.61 -11.45 2.42
CA VAL A 114 20.24 -11.20 1.12
C VAL A 114 19.43 -11.85 0.00
N GLY A 115 19.09 -11.07 -1.01
CA GLY A 115 18.31 -11.52 -2.15
C GLY A 115 16.80 -11.32 -2.03
N GLU A 116 16.29 -10.76 -0.93
CA GLU A 116 14.85 -10.44 -0.82
C GLU A 116 14.43 -9.44 -1.91
N LYS A 117 15.18 -8.35 -2.09
CA LYS A 117 14.86 -7.31 -3.08
C LYS A 117 15.05 -7.78 -4.51
N ASP A 118 16.03 -8.64 -4.75
CA ASP A 118 16.43 -9.09 -6.08
C ASP A 118 15.64 -10.31 -6.55
N ASN A 119 14.59 -10.70 -5.82
CA ASN A 119 13.76 -11.86 -6.15
C ASN A 119 14.59 -13.16 -6.27
N ASN A 120 15.52 -13.36 -5.34
CA ASN A 120 16.37 -14.55 -5.34
C ASN A 120 15.54 -15.83 -5.21
N GLU A 121 15.72 -16.77 -6.14
CA GLU A 121 14.92 -17.99 -6.23
C GLU A 121 15.22 -18.95 -5.08
N GLU A 122 16.47 -19.02 -4.63
CA GLU A 122 16.85 -19.90 -3.51
C GLU A 122 16.21 -19.43 -2.21
N LEU A 123 16.25 -18.11 -1.92
CA LEU A 123 15.56 -17.52 -0.78
C LEU A 123 14.05 -17.75 -0.89
N GLY A 124 13.46 -17.56 -2.07
CA GLY A 124 12.06 -17.85 -2.34
C GLY A 124 11.71 -19.30 -2.03
N ASN A 125 12.54 -20.24 -2.45
CA ASN A 125 12.37 -21.66 -2.16
C ASN A 125 12.51 -21.98 -0.66
N GLN A 126 13.46 -21.36 0.03
CA GLN A 126 13.62 -21.51 1.47
C GLN A 126 12.39 -21.02 2.22
N LEU A 127 11.84 -19.86 1.88
CA LEU A 127 10.61 -19.33 2.47
C LEU A 127 9.40 -20.25 2.18
N ALA A 128 9.23 -20.66 0.94
CA ALA A 128 8.12 -21.49 0.49
C ALA A 128 8.07 -22.86 1.17
N ASN A 129 9.22 -23.46 1.41
CA ASN A 129 9.34 -24.82 1.95
C ASN A 129 9.48 -24.88 3.49
N LYS A 130 9.37 -23.75 4.20
CA LYS A 130 9.32 -23.78 5.67
C LYS A 130 8.02 -24.38 6.21
N GLY A 131 6.91 -24.18 5.51
CA GLY A 131 5.60 -24.73 5.87
C GLY A 131 4.99 -25.63 4.81
N ASP A 132 3.83 -26.15 5.11
CA ASP A 132 3.01 -26.94 4.16
C ASP A 132 2.35 -26.03 3.12
N VAL A 133 2.08 -24.76 3.51
CA VAL A 133 1.34 -23.77 2.73
C VAL A 133 1.99 -22.40 2.83
N TYR A 134 2.10 -21.72 1.70
CA TYR A 134 2.51 -20.32 1.62
C TYR A 134 1.30 -19.44 1.32
N ILE A 135 0.95 -18.54 2.24
CA ILE A 135 -0.18 -17.62 2.08
C ILE A 135 0.34 -16.21 1.87
N PHE A 136 -0.10 -15.57 0.78
CA PHE A 136 0.22 -14.20 0.49
C PHE A 136 -0.97 -13.29 0.84
N ASP A 137 -0.78 -12.38 1.78
CA ASP A 137 -1.82 -11.47 2.30
C ASP A 137 -1.31 -10.03 2.46
N ALA A 138 -0.54 -9.56 1.47
CA ALA A 138 0.16 -8.28 1.48
C ALA A 138 -0.08 -7.50 0.18
N PHE A 139 -1.32 -7.10 -0.09
CA PHE A 139 -1.72 -6.43 -1.33
C PHE A 139 -0.84 -5.21 -1.66
N GLY A 140 -0.52 -4.37 -0.66
CA GLY A 140 0.33 -3.19 -0.83
C GLY A 140 1.73 -3.47 -1.40
N THR A 141 2.19 -4.73 -1.36
CA THR A 141 3.48 -5.17 -1.90
C THR A 141 3.36 -6.06 -3.14
N ALA A 142 2.14 -6.38 -3.58
CA ALA A 142 1.88 -7.33 -4.68
C ALA A 142 2.50 -6.91 -6.02
N HIS A 143 2.70 -5.60 -6.22
CA HIS A 143 3.35 -5.04 -7.41
C HIS A 143 4.88 -5.23 -7.44
N ARG A 144 5.49 -5.70 -6.35
CA ARG A 144 6.95 -5.87 -6.24
C ARG A 144 7.35 -7.30 -6.59
N LYS A 145 8.30 -7.45 -7.50
CA LYS A 145 8.91 -8.74 -7.80
C LYS A 145 10.08 -8.97 -6.85
N GLN A 146 9.79 -9.55 -5.67
CA GLN A 146 10.76 -9.83 -4.60
C GLN A 146 10.68 -11.31 -4.18
N ALA A 147 11.68 -11.84 -3.46
CA ALA A 147 11.70 -13.25 -3.09
C ALA A 147 10.43 -13.69 -2.34
N SER A 148 9.98 -12.92 -1.34
CA SER A 148 8.79 -13.23 -0.54
C SER A 148 7.45 -12.94 -1.24
N THR A 149 7.44 -12.07 -2.26
CA THR A 149 6.20 -11.65 -2.94
C THR A 149 6.02 -12.29 -4.32
N HIS A 150 7.06 -12.93 -4.85
CA HIS A 150 7.03 -13.56 -6.17
C HIS A 150 7.63 -14.97 -6.15
N SER A 151 8.97 -15.13 -5.96
CA SER A 151 9.61 -16.45 -6.04
C SER A 151 9.03 -17.45 -5.05
N ALA A 152 8.77 -17.06 -3.81
CA ALA A 152 8.18 -17.95 -2.80
C ALA A 152 6.79 -18.44 -3.21
N ILE A 153 5.97 -17.58 -3.81
CA ILE A 153 4.63 -17.95 -4.29
C ILE A 153 4.74 -18.98 -5.42
N GLN A 154 5.68 -18.79 -6.36
CA GLN A 154 5.89 -19.66 -7.49
C GLN A 154 6.45 -21.03 -7.09
N GLN A 155 7.32 -21.06 -6.08
CA GLN A 155 8.02 -22.28 -5.65
C GLN A 155 7.30 -23.05 -4.56
N ALA A 156 6.29 -22.47 -3.93
CA ALA A 156 5.49 -23.15 -2.93
C ALA A 156 4.74 -24.33 -3.54
N LYS A 157 4.79 -25.50 -2.86
CA LYS A 157 3.99 -26.67 -3.22
C LYS A 157 2.50 -26.32 -3.27
N PHE A 158 2.08 -25.48 -2.35
CA PHE A 158 0.74 -24.94 -2.29
C PHE A 158 0.78 -23.50 -1.84
N SER A 159 0.14 -22.61 -2.61
CA SER A 159 -0.01 -21.21 -2.24
C SER A 159 -1.44 -20.71 -2.48
N CYS A 160 -1.91 -19.79 -1.63
CA CYS A 160 -3.20 -19.13 -1.78
C CYS A 160 -3.18 -17.69 -1.28
N ALA A 161 -4.23 -16.95 -1.60
CA ALA A 161 -4.45 -15.58 -1.14
C ALA A 161 -5.08 -15.59 0.25
N GLY A 162 -4.59 -14.72 1.15
CA GLY A 162 -5.22 -14.47 2.43
C GLY A 162 -6.50 -13.63 2.32
N LEU A 163 -7.18 -13.44 3.46
CA LEU A 163 -8.49 -12.75 3.49
C LEU A 163 -8.41 -11.27 3.16
N LEU A 164 -7.30 -10.60 3.56
CA LEU A 164 -7.10 -9.20 3.25
C LEU A 164 -6.86 -9.00 1.75
N LEU A 165 -6.00 -9.84 1.15
CA LEU A 165 -5.74 -9.82 -0.29
C LEU A 165 -7.02 -10.08 -1.10
N GLU A 166 -7.83 -11.07 -0.70
CA GLU A 166 -9.13 -11.34 -1.30
C GLU A 166 -10.04 -10.12 -1.26
N LYS A 167 -10.16 -9.49 -0.08
CA LYS A 167 -10.98 -8.30 0.13
C LYS A 167 -10.54 -7.14 -0.76
N GLU A 168 -9.24 -6.84 -0.81
CA GLU A 168 -8.68 -5.76 -1.62
C GLU A 168 -8.94 -5.98 -3.11
N ILE A 169 -8.68 -7.19 -3.62
CA ILE A 169 -8.93 -7.52 -5.02
C ILE A 169 -10.43 -7.43 -5.35
N ASN A 170 -11.30 -7.95 -4.49
CA ASN A 170 -12.75 -7.89 -4.70
C ASN A 170 -13.25 -6.44 -4.68
N SER A 171 -12.73 -5.60 -3.79
CA SER A 171 -13.07 -4.17 -3.73
C SER A 171 -12.67 -3.45 -5.02
N LEU A 172 -11.46 -3.70 -5.54
CA LEU A 172 -11.02 -3.12 -6.80
C LEU A 172 -11.82 -3.65 -7.99
N ASN A 173 -12.09 -4.95 -8.04
CA ASN A 173 -12.91 -5.54 -9.09
C ASN A 173 -14.32 -4.92 -9.08
N LYS A 174 -14.94 -4.79 -7.91
CA LYS A 174 -16.24 -4.15 -7.77
C LYS A 174 -16.21 -2.71 -8.30
N ALA A 175 -15.20 -1.93 -7.91
CA ALA A 175 -15.02 -0.56 -8.38
C ALA A 175 -14.80 -0.45 -9.92
N LEU A 176 -14.27 -1.50 -10.56
CA LEU A 176 -13.98 -1.52 -11.99
C LEU A 176 -15.06 -2.16 -12.86
N THR A 177 -15.85 -3.10 -12.31
CA THR A 177 -16.81 -3.90 -13.08
C THR A 177 -18.27 -3.63 -12.76
N SER A 178 -18.57 -3.25 -11.50
CA SER A 178 -19.93 -2.98 -11.02
C SER A 178 -20.04 -1.52 -10.62
N ILE A 179 -19.82 -0.63 -11.61
CA ILE A 179 -19.88 0.80 -11.40
C ILE A 179 -21.33 1.21 -11.21
N GLU A 180 -21.66 1.63 -9.99
CA GLU A 180 -22.90 2.32 -9.68
C GLU A 180 -22.64 3.82 -9.81
N SER A 181 -23.42 4.52 -10.65
CA SER A 181 -23.33 5.98 -10.70
C SER A 181 -24.04 6.63 -9.50
N PRO A 182 -23.49 7.73 -8.95
CA PRO A 182 -22.30 8.43 -9.42
C PRO A 182 -20.99 7.77 -8.97
N PHE A 183 -20.06 7.53 -9.90
CA PHE A 183 -18.71 7.03 -9.62
C PHE A 183 -17.69 8.15 -9.68
N THR A 184 -17.08 8.48 -8.55
CA THR A 184 -16.03 9.50 -8.47
C THR A 184 -14.67 8.85 -8.21
N ALA A 185 -13.69 9.13 -9.08
CA ALA A 185 -12.31 8.76 -8.87
C ALA A 185 -11.51 9.94 -8.29
N VAL A 186 -10.64 9.68 -7.31
CA VAL A 186 -9.69 10.68 -6.80
C VAL A 186 -8.29 10.25 -7.21
N ILE A 187 -7.60 11.06 -8.00
CA ILE A 187 -6.27 10.77 -8.51
C ILE A 187 -5.31 11.86 -8.07
N ALA A 188 -4.34 11.51 -7.25
CA ALA A 188 -3.30 12.43 -6.80
C ALA A 188 -1.91 11.82 -6.99
N GLY A 189 -0.92 12.69 -7.06
CA GLY A 189 0.48 12.30 -7.22
C GLY A 189 1.32 13.41 -7.83
N SER A 190 2.62 13.16 -7.98
CA SER A 190 3.57 14.14 -8.50
C SER A 190 3.50 14.30 -10.02
N LYS A 191 3.17 13.23 -10.77
CA LYS A 191 3.31 13.19 -12.23
C LYS A 191 2.12 12.54 -12.92
N ILE A 192 1.57 13.19 -13.97
CA ILE A 192 0.56 12.63 -14.87
C ILE A 192 1.12 11.45 -15.64
N SER A 193 2.35 11.57 -16.19
CA SER A 193 2.98 10.56 -17.03
C SER A 193 2.99 9.17 -16.41
N THR A 194 3.14 9.07 -15.09
CA THR A 194 3.13 7.80 -14.36
C THR A 194 1.74 7.20 -14.17
N LYS A 195 0.68 7.95 -14.43
CA LYS A 195 -0.72 7.56 -14.19
C LYS A 195 -1.62 7.75 -15.42
N LEU A 196 -1.02 8.07 -16.57
CA LEU A 196 -1.76 8.41 -17.78
C LEU A 196 -2.76 7.33 -18.21
N GLU A 197 -2.29 6.08 -18.26
CA GLU A 197 -3.17 4.95 -18.63
C GLU A 197 -4.31 4.76 -17.61
N LEU A 198 -4.03 4.96 -16.33
CA LEU A 198 -5.05 4.89 -15.28
C LEU A 198 -6.07 6.02 -15.43
N ILE A 199 -5.62 7.27 -15.67
CA ILE A 199 -6.50 8.42 -15.87
C ILE A 199 -7.37 8.21 -17.10
N ALA A 200 -6.79 7.79 -18.22
CA ALA A 200 -7.53 7.51 -19.45
C ALA A 200 -8.57 6.39 -19.25
N HIS A 201 -8.21 5.32 -18.55
CA HIS A 201 -9.13 4.23 -18.23
C HIS A 201 -10.28 4.70 -17.32
N LEU A 202 -9.98 5.45 -16.26
CA LEU A 202 -11.01 6.00 -15.37
C LEU A 202 -11.87 7.05 -16.07
N ASN A 203 -11.31 7.83 -16.99
CA ASN A 203 -12.06 8.80 -17.79
C ASN A 203 -13.16 8.14 -18.63
N SER A 204 -12.97 6.90 -19.06
CA SER A 204 -14.02 6.13 -19.75
C SER A 204 -15.14 5.63 -18.84
N LYS A 205 -14.90 5.54 -17.52
CA LYS A 205 -15.79 4.86 -16.56
C LYS A 205 -16.37 5.78 -15.49
N ALA A 206 -15.57 6.71 -14.97
CA ALA A 206 -16.00 7.60 -13.90
C ALA A 206 -16.97 8.67 -14.40
N ASP A 207 -17.87 9.10 -13.53
CA ASP A 207 -18.70 10.29 -13.74
C ASP A 207 -17.91 11.55 -13.41
N PHE A 208 -17.04 11.49 -12.39
CA PHE A 208 -16.16 12.58 -11.96
C PHE A 208 -14.76 12.07 -11.64
N ILE A 209 -13.75 12.90 -11.93
CA ILE A 209 -12.35 12.66 -11.56
C ILE A 209 -11.83 13.90 -10.82
N ILE A 210 -11.57 13.76 -9.53
CA ILE A 210 -10.93 14.80 -8.74
C ILE A 210 -9.41 14.59 -8.81
N VAL A 211 -8.66 15.63 -9.15
CA VAL A 211 -7.21 15.57 -9.27
C VAL A 211 -6.52 16.35 -8.16
N GLY A 212 -5.37 15.84 -7.67
CA GLY A 212 -4.58 16.45 -6.60
C GLY A 212 -3.07 16.39 -6.85
N GLY A 213 -2.30 17.10 -6.00
CA GLY A 213 -0.83 17.15 -6.09
C GLY A 213 -0.31 17.75 -7.40
N GLY A 214 0.88 17.35 -7.85
CA GLY A 214 1.49 17.81 -9.09
C GLY A 214 0.67 17.49 -10.35
N ILE A 215 -0.17 16.45 -10.29
CA ILE A 215 -1.14 16.13 -11.34
C ILE A 215 -2.14 17.30 -11.49
N ALA A 216 -2.71 17.79 -10.38
CA ALA A 216 -3.62 18.94 -10.42
C ALA A 216 -2.93 20.19 -10.97
N ASN A 217 -1.66 20.43 -10.59
CA ASN A 217 -0.90 21.58 -11.09
C ASN A 217 -0.71 21.54 -12.60
N THR A 218 -0.48 20.36 -13.19
CA THR A 218 -0.34 20.20 -14.64
C THR A 218 -1.67 20.45 -15.34
N PHE A 219 -2.78 19.93 -14.80
CA PHE A 219 -4.13 20.25 -15.32
C PHE A 219 -4.50 21.74 -15.17
N LEU A 220 -4.20 22.35 -14.02
CA LEU A 220 -4.43 23.79 -13.83
C LEU A 220 -3.67 24.64 -14.87
N LYS A 221 -2.41 24.27 -15.13
CA LYS A 221 -1.59 24.97 -16.12
C LYS A 221 -2.12 24.78 -17.54
N SER A 222 -2.61 23.58 -17.90
CA SER A 222 -3.23 23.34 -19.22
C SER A 222 -4.46 24.22 -19.45
N GLN A 223 -5.16 24.58 -18.36
CA GLN A 223 -6.31 25.49 -18.42
C GLN A 223 -5.93 26.98 -18.26
N GLY A 224 -4.64 27.30 -18.38
CA GLY A 224 -4.14 28.67 -18.38
C GLY A 224 -3.97 29.31 -17.00
N PHE A 225 -4.18 28.58 -15.91
CA PHE A 225 -3.95 29.11 -14.56
C PHE A 225 -2.46 29.28 -14.27
N ASN A 226 -2.11 30.32 -13.53
CA ASN A 226 -0.77 30.48 -12.99
C ASN A 226 -0.58 29.51 -11.82
N VAL A 227 0.44 28.67 -11.88
CA VAL A 227 0.79 27.70 -10.83
C VAL A 227 2.13 28.03 -10.17
N GLY A 228 2.71 29.18 -10.49
CA GLY A 228 3.97 29.67 -9.94
C GLY A 228 5.14 28.71 -10.16
N GLU A 229 5.92 28.49 -9.11
CA GLU A 229 7.06 27.55 -9.08
C GLU A 229 6.64 26.11 -8.68
N SER A 230 5.37 25.77 -8.82
CA SER A 230 4.86 24.44 -8.46
C SER A 230 5.38 23.35 -9.39
N LEU A 231 5.39 22.11 -8.90
CA LEU A 231 5.73 20.94 -9.70
C LEU A 231 4.72 20.76 -10.85
N VAL A 232 5.20 20.78 -12.08
CA VAL A 232 4.42 20.62 -13.33
C VAL A 232 5.20 19.76 -14.31
N GLU A 233 4.51 18.91 -15.05
CA GLU A 233 5.05 18.22 -16.23
C GLU A 233 4.68 18.99 -17.49
N ASN A 234 5.61 19.84 -17.98
CA ASN A 234 5.37 20.69 -19.12
C ASN A 234 5.09 19.90 -20.42
N ASP A 235 5.74 18.73 -20.57
CA ASP A 235 5.57 17.85 -21.72
C ASP A 235 4.20 17.15 -21.74
N MET A 236 3.43 17.26 -20.67
CA MET A 236 2.11 16.63 -20.52
C MET A 236 0.95 17.63 -20.62
N ILE A 237 1.22 18.90 -20.91
CA ILE A 237 0.18 19.95 -20.93
C ILE A 237 -0.88 19.66 -21.99
N GLU A 238 -0.48 19.32 -23.22
CA GLU A 238 -1.39 19.01 -24.33
C GLU A 238 -2.28 17.80 -24.01
N ILE A 239 -1.68 16.74 -23.44
CA ILE A 239 -2.43 15.55 -23.02
C ILE A 239 -3.38 15.87 -21.85
N ALA A 240 -2.97 16.73 -20.92
CA ALA A 240 -3.82 17.16 -19.83
C ALA A 240 -5.03 17.96 -20.35
N GLU A 241 -4.85 18.81 -21.37
CA GLU A 241 -5.92 19.54 -22.03
C GLU A 241 -6.92 18.58 -22.70
N GLU A 242 -6.43 17.64 -23.51
CA GLU A 242 -7.27 16.61 -24.15
C GLU A 242 -8.10 15.79 -23.13
N LEU A 243 -7.48 15.40 -22.02
CA LEU A 243 -8.19 14.68 -20.97
C LEU A 243 -9.23 15.55 -20.25
N PHE A 244 -8.94 16.84 -20.07
CA PHE A 244 -9.85 17.79 -19.45
C PHE A 244 -11.10 18.04 -20.28
N ASP A 245 -10.99 18.04 -21.60
CA ASP A 245 -12.09 18.23 -22.55
C ASP A 245 -13.20 17.17 -22.42
N SER A 246 -12.94 16.06 -21.76
CA SER A 246 -13.97 15.08 -21.40
C SER A 246 -15.08 15.63 -20.51
N GLY A 247 -14.83 16.75 -19.83
CA GLY A 247 -15.74 17.40 -18.89
C GLY A 247 -15.89 16.70 -17.53
N LYS A 248 -15.13 15.63 -17.29
CA LYS A 248 -15.23 14.83 -16.06
C LYS A 248 -14.20 15.22 -14.99
N ILE A 249 -13.12 15.90 -15.38
CA ILE A 249 -12.05 16.28 -14.46
C ILE A 249 -12.44 17.53 -13.68
N ILE A 250 -12.41 17.40 -12.35
CA ILE A 250 -12.75 18.47 -11.42
C ILE A 250 -11.47 19.07 -10.86
N LEU A 251 -11.21 20.32 -11.22
CA LEU A 251 -10.06 21.09 -10.73
C LEU A 251 -10.36 21.79 -9.41
N PRO A 252 -9.35 21.95 -8.54
CA PRO A 252 -9.49 22.70 -7.30
C PRO A 252 -9.67 24.19 -7.59
N LYS A 253 -10.62 24.84 -6.91
CA LYS A 253 -10.78 26.30 -6.92
C LYS A 253 -9.85 26.98 -5.89
N LYS A 254 -9.39 26.23 -4.88
CA LYS A 254 -8.48 26.71 -3.84
C LYS A 254 -7.33 25.73 -3.67
N VAL A 255 -6.17 26.27 -3.44
CA VAL A 255 -4.91 25.53 -3.28
C VAL A 255 -4.20 25.95 -2.00
N ILE A 256 -3.35 25.09 -1.50
CA ILE A 256 -2.49 25.34 -0.33
C ILE A 256 -1.10 25.63 -0.86
N VAL A 257 -0.61 26.84 -0.61
CA VAL A 257 0.72 27.28 -1.00
C VAL A 257 1.62 27.41 0.22
N ALA A 258 2.90 27.08 0.05
CA ALA A 258 3.93 27.20 1.06
C ALA A 258 5.29 27.41 0.39
N ASP A 259 6.33 27.77 1.17
CA ASP A 259 7.70 27.91 0.66
C ASP A 259 8.36 26.53 0.41
N SER A 260 8.05 25.53 1.24
CA SER A 260 8.52 24.16 1.14
C SER A 260 7.51 23.17 1.73
N ILE A 261 7.69 21.87 1.47
CA ILE A 261 6.82 20.81 1.99
C ILE A 261 6.93 20.68 3.52
N ASP A 262 8.08 21.02 4.08
CA ASP A 262 8.35 20.99 5.53
C ASP A 262 8.06 22.32 6.22
N SER A 263 7.43 23.28 5.51
CA SER A 263 7.11 24.59 6.06
C SER A 263 6.06 24.49 7.16
N ASN A 264 6.31 25.16 8.28
CA ASN A 264 5.33 25.29 9.37
C ASN A 264 4.18 26.26 9.03
N TYR A 265 4.30 26.98 7.94
CA TYR A 265 3.33 27.97 7.50
C TYR A 265 2.85 27.66 6.09
N SER A 266 1.54 27.64 5.91
CA SER A 266 0.90 27.52 4.61
C SER A 266 -0.27 28.49 4.50
N THR A 267 -0.62 28.86 3.29
CA THR A 267 -1.73 29.78 3.00
C THR A 267 -2.67 29.17 1.99
N ILE A 268 -3.97 29.28 2.25
CA ILE A 268 -5.01 28.89 1.27
C ILE A 268 -5.23 30.07 0.34
N LYS A 269 -5.04 29.86 -0.97
CA LYS A 269 -5.31 30.85 -2.01
C LYS A 269 -6.38 30.36 -2.98
N ASN A 270 -7.20 31.27 -3.53
CA ASN A 270 -7.94 30.98 -4.74
C ASN A 270 -6.96 30.78 -5.89
N ILE A 271 -7.27 29.86 -6.82
CA ILE A 271 -6.38 29.56 -7.93
C ILE A 271 -6.05 30.80 -8.79
N ASP A 272 -7.00 31.69 -8.98
CA ASP A 272 -6.82 32.95 -9.71
C ASP A 272 -5.86 33.95 -9.02
N SER A 273 -5.55 33.71 -7.74
CA SER A 273 -4.70 34.56 -6.91
C SER A 273 -3.29 34.00 -6.68
N VAL A 274 -2.96 32.90 -7.35
CA VAL A 274 -1.62 32.30 -7.27
C VAL A 274 -0.62 33.17 -8.01
N SER A 275 0.45 33.56 -7.33
CA SER A 275 1.53 34.39 -7.89
C SER A 275 2.64 33.52 -8.51
N SER A 276 3.52 34.15 -9.30
CA SER A 276 4.63 33.47 -9.96
C SER A 276 5.67 32.89 -9.03
N SER A 277 5.72 33.35 -7.76
CA SER A 277 6.62 32.85 -6.73
C SER A 277 5.99 31.81 -5.80
N ASP A 278 4.68 31.54 -5.94
CA ASP A 278 4.00 30.56 -5.08
C ASP A 278 4.38 29.12 -5.48
N LYS A 279 4.34 28.22 -4.51
CA LYS A 279 4.46 26.77 -4.71
C LYS A 279 3.22 26.08 -4.14
N ILE A 280 2.46 25.41 -4.99
CA ILE A 280 1.28 24.63 -4.61
C ILE A 280 1.73 23.26 -4.13
N PHE A 281 1.45 22.91 -2.89
CA PHE A 281 1.76 21.61 -2.30
C PHE A 281 0.54 20.73 -2.13
N ASP A 282 -0.67 21.33 -1.98
CA ASP A 282 -1.89 20.56 -1.83
C ASP A 282 -3.11 21.34 -2.38
N ILE A 283 -4.23 20.65 -2.47
CA ILE A 283 -5.51 21.23 -2.83
C ILE A 283 -6.36 21.47 -1.58
N ASN A 284 -7.17 22.53 -1.60
CA ASN A 284 -8.22 22.72 -0.61
C ASN A 284 -9.55 22.31 -1.22
N LEU A 285 -10.31 21.44 -0.54
CA LEU A 285 -11.59 20.97 -1.04
C LEU A 285 -12.57 22.14 -1.20
N SER A 286 -12.90 22.47 -2.43
CA SER A 286 -13.91 23.47 -2.75
C SER A 286 -15.31 22.95 -2.43
N SER A 287 -16.30 23.86 -2.34
CA SER A 287 -17.69 23.48 -2.05
C SER A 287 -18.24 22.45 -3.05
N ASN A 288 -17.98 22.61 -4.34
CA ASN A 288 -18.42 21.67 -5.36
C ASN A 288 -17.75 20.28 -5.23
N MET A 289 -16.46 20.20 -4.91
CA MET A 289 -15.78 18.94 -4.63
C MET A 289 -16.36 18.28 -3.37
N SER A 290 -16.63 19.08 -2.34
CA SER A 290 -17.25 18.57 -1.09
C SER A 290 -18.69 18.11 -1.31
N GLU A 291 -19.45 18.73 -2.18
CA GLU A 291 -20.80 18.30 -2.54
C GLU A 291 -20.76 16.99 -3.33
N ILE A 292 -19.88 16.87 -4.32
CA ILE A 292 -19.66 15.60 -5.04
C ILE A 292 -19.30 14.48 -4.06
N LEU A 293 -18.36 14.71 -3.13
CA LEU A 293 -17.95 13.71 -2.15
C LEU A 293 -19.02 13.39 -1.11
N LYS A 294 -19.97 14.29 -0.85
CA LYS A 294 -21.10 14.07 0.08
C LYS A 294 -22.30 13.39 -0.59
N SER A 295 -22.34 13.31 -1.91
CA SER A 295 -23.40 12.61 -2.66
C SER A 295 -23.24 11.08 -2.62
N PHE A 296 -22.20 10.59 -1.93
CA PHE A 296 -21.93 9.19 -1.64
C PHE A 296 -22.10 8.92 -0.15
#